data_ae77c3e1ed62f1ca3152bf838415847f
#
_entry.id   ae77c3e1ed62f1ca3152bf838415847f
#
_cell.length_a   1.000
_cell.length_b   1.000
_cell.length_c   1.000
_cell.angle_alpha   90.00
_cell.angle_beta   90.00
_cell.angle_gamma   90.00
#
_symmetry.space_group_name_H-M   'P 1'
#
loop_
_entity.id
_entity.type
_entity.pdbx_description
1 polymer ?
#
loop_
_entity_poly.entity_id
_entity_poly.type
_entity_poly.pdbx_seq_one_letter_code
_entity_poly.pdbx_strand_id
1 'polypeptide(L)'
;MNYEREIKKRVHNEKWCVTNEQYEYANQIKMVNDISNGSETDITKIAIQEINKKIAGYKHQDKLKKLFDENNFLTFDSVINKMIECELKCRYCLREMNVLYDISREMSQWSVDRVDNNLGHNIGNFHLACLDCNLKRRRRTDEKFLFTKQLNIIKQDTQDTQDIKDI
;
A
#
# COMPACT_ATOMS: atom_id res chain seq x y z
N MET A 1 -10.64 9.10 29.82
CA MET A 1 -9.18 9.21 29.65
C MET A 1 -8.87 8.92 28.18
N ASN A 2 -8.59 9.96 27.38
CA ASN A 2 -8.11 9.78 26.01
C ASN A 2 -6.65 9.37 26.09
N TYR A 3 -6.36 8.10 25.86
CA TYR A 3 -4.99 7.67 25.60
C TYR A 3 -4.59 8.15 24.22
N GLU A 4 -3.90 9.27 24.11
CA GLU A 4 -3.15 9.63 22.91
C GLU A 4 -2.09 8.55 22.70
N ARG A 5 -2.26 7.74 21.66
CA ARG A 5 -1.26 6.74 21.31
C ARG A 5 -0.02 7.47 20.81
N GLU A 6 1.05 7.31 21.55
CA GLU A 6 2.36 7.83 21.19
C GLU A 6 2.73 7.39 19.75
N ILE A 7 2.98 8.35 18.87
CA ILE A 7 3.37 8.08 17.48
C ILE A 7 4.82 7.59 17.50
N LYS A 8 5.01 6.29 17.25
CA LYS A 8 6.34 5.69 17.18
C LYS A 8 6.93 5.87 15.77
N LYS A 9 8.04 6.60 15.67
CA LYS A 9 8.82 6.65 14.44
C LYS A 9 9.47 5.29 14.16
N ARG A 10 9.66 4.99 12.88
CA ARG A 10 10.44 3.80 12.48
C ARG A 10 11.92 4.02 12.83
N VAL A 11 12.55 2.97 13.31
CA VAL A 11 14.01 2.93 13.38
C VAL A 11 14.50 2.63 11.95
N HIS A 12 14.95 3.68 11.27
CA HIS A 12 15.61 3.53 9.97
C HIS A 12 17.07 3.12 10.17
N ASN A 13 17.65 2.52 9.14
CA ASN A 13 19.08 2.36 9.09
C ASN A 13 19.73 3.77 9.10
N GLU A 14 20.64 4.04 10.02
CA GLU A 14 21.27 5.37 10.19
C GLU A 14 21.90 5.95 8.92
N LYS A 15 22.14 5.09 7.91
CA LYS A 15 22.65 5.48 6.59
C LYS A 15 21.58 6.03 5.63
N TRP A 16 20.31 5.99 5.99
CA TRP A 16 19.23 6.43 5.12
C TRP A 16 18.87 7.88 5.41
N CYS A 17 19.22 8.76 4.49
CA CYS A 17 18.77 10.16 4.52
C CYS A 17 17.57 10.30 3.57
N VAL A 18 16.36 10.15 4.09
CA VAL A 18 15.13 10.43 3.34
C VAL A 18 14.63 11.82 3.77
N THR A 19 14.50 12.73 2.82
CA THR A 19 14.01 14.09 3.09
C THR A 19 12.48 14.12 3.15
N ASN A 20 11.91 15.16 3.76
CA ASN A 20 10.45 15.33 3.82
C ASN A 20 9.81 15.38 2.42
N GLU A 21 10.47 16.01 1.46
CA GLU A 21 10.00 16.08 0.06
C GLU A 21 9.87 14.69 -0.58
N GLN A 22 10.74 13.75 -0.21
CA GLN A 22 10.71 12.38 -0.74
C GLN A 22 9.55 11.56 -0.19
N TYR A 23 8.89 12.01 0.87
CA TYR A 23 7.65 11.40 1.36
C TYR A 23 6.40 11.94 0.66
N GLU A 24 6.52 13.03 -0.12
CA GLU A 24 5.40 13.56 -0.88
C GLU A 24 4.98 12.59 -1.99
N TYR A 25 3.67 12.48 -2.22
CA TYR A 25 3.09 11.53 -3.15
C TYR A 25 3.66 11.63 -4.58
N ALA A 26 3.78 12.85 -5.12
CA ALA A 26 4.34 13.06 -6.46
C ALA A 26 5.77 12.51 -6.59
N ASN A 27 6.59 12.69 -5.56
CA ASN A 27 7.97 12.20 -5.53
C ASN A 27 8.01 10.67 -5.37
N GLN A 28 7.07 10.08 -4.67
CA GLN A 28 6.97 8.62 -4.55
C GLN A 28 6.50 7.96 -5.85
N ILE A 29 5.57 8.57 -6.58
CA ILE A 29 5.22 8.12 -7.95
C ILE A 29 6.43 8.19 -8.86
N LYS A 30 7.13 9.34 -8.87
CA LYS A 30 8.36 9.50 -9.66
C LYS A 30 9.37 8.40 -9.32
N MET A 31 9.63 8.16 -8.05
CA MET A 31 10.54 7.12 -7.57
C MET A 31 10.16 5.73 -8.10
N VAL A 32 8.88 5.36 -8.09
CA VAL A 32 8.40 4.07 -8.62
C VAL A 32 8.64 3.98 -10.13
N ASN A 33 8.38 5.06 -10.88
CA ASN A 33 8.68 5.13 -12.31
C ASN A 33 10.18 5.04 -12.58
N ASP A 34 11.01 5.73 -11.79
CA ASP A 34 12.47 5.68 -11.89
C ASP A 34 13.00 4.25 -11.66
N ILE A 35 12.44 3.53 -10.68
CA ILE A 35 12.75 2.11 -10.44
C ILE A 35 12.39 1.26 -11.66
N SER A 36 11.20 1.43 -12.23
CA SER A 36 10.76 0.69 -13.42
C SER A 36 11.65 0.95 -14.64
N ASN A 37 12.20 2.16 -14.75
CA ASN A 37 13.12 2.54 -15.82
C ASN A 37 14.58 2.15 -15.54
N GLY A 38 14.87 1.47 -14.44
CA GLY A 38 16.22 1.04 -14.07
C GLY A 38 17.12 2.17 -13.55
N SER A 39 16.56 3.28 -13.09
CA SER A 39 17.33 4.40 -12.52
C SER A 39 17.85 4.04 -11.12
N GLU A 40 19.15 4.16 -10.92
CA GLU A 40 19.84 3.87 -9.66
C GLU A 40 20.23 5.16 -8.94
N THR A 41 19.36 5.62 -8.05
CA THR A 41 19.63 6.70 -7.10
C THR A 41 19.61 6.16 -5.67
N ASP A 42 20.07 6.93 -4.70
CA ASP A 42 20.04 6.48 -3.30
C ASP A 42 18.62 6.22 -2.83
N ILE A 43 17.66 7.05 -3.23
CA ILE A 43 16.27 6.87 -2.84
C ILE A 43 15.62 5.64 -3.50
N THR A 44 15.94 5.36 -4.78
CA THR A 44 15.44 4.13 -5.43
C THR A 44 16.04 2.88 -4.81
N LYS A 45 17.30 2.89 -4.40
CA LYS A 45 17.92 1.78 -3.68
C LYS A 45 17.24 1.51 -2.33
N ILE A 46 16.92 2.57 -1.58
CA ILE A 46 16.16 2.46 -0.31
C ILE A 46 14.78 1.86 -0.57
N ALA A 47 14.05 2.38 -1.58
CA ALA A 47 12.72 1.89 -1.92
C ALA A 47 12.73 0.42 -2.35
N ILE A 48 13.68 0.01 -3.19
CA ILE A 48 13.87 -1.39 -3.61
C ILE A 48 14.08 -2.31 -2.39
N GLN A 49 14.91 -1.88 -1.43
CA GLN A 49 15.13 -2.66 -0.20
C GLN A 49 13.86 -2.81 0.63
N GLU A 50 13.10 -1.73 0.83
CA GLU A 50 11.84 -1.76 1.59
C GLU A 50 10.75 -2.59 0.90
N ILE A 51 10.64 -2.50 -0.43
CA ILE A 51 9.71 -3.32 -1.21
C ILE A 51 10.08 -4.80 -1.08
N ASN A 52 11.35 -5.15 -1.30
CA ASN A 52 11.82 -6.53 -1.18
C ASN A 52 11.63 -7.09 0.23
N LYS A 53 11.84 -6.27 1.26
CA LYS A 53 11.58 -6.66 2.65
C LYS A 53 10.11 -7.01 2.89
N LYS A 54 9.16 -6.25 2.33
CA LYS A 54 7.74 -6.58 2.40
C LYS A 54 7.41 -7.85 1.63
N ILE A 55 7.95 -8.03 0.42
CA ILE A 55 7.77 -9.24 -0.39
C ILE A 55 8.26 -10.48 0.37
N ALA A 56 9.44 -10.39 0.98
CA ALA A 56 9.96 -11.48 1.82
C ALA A 56 9.04 -11.78 3.02
N GLY A 57 8.44 -10.74 3.61
CA GLY A 57 7.43 -10.89 4.67
C GLY A 57 6.19 -11.64 4.19
N TYR A 58 5.67 -11.36 3.00
CA TYR A 58 4.54 -12.08 2.41
C TYR A 58 4.90 -13.55 2.12
N LYS A 59 6.10 -13.80 1.57
CA LYS A 59 6.60 -15.17 1.36
C LYS A 59 6.63 -15.96 2.66
N HIS A 60 7.12 -15.35 3.73
CA HIS A 60 7.15 -15.97 5.06
C HIS A 60 5.73 -16.28 5.58
N GLN A 61 4.79 -15.33 5.44
CA GLN A 61 3.39 -15.52 5.83
C GLN A 61 2.73 -16.68 5.06
N ASP A 62 2.96 -16.78 3.75
CA ASP A 62 2.38 -17.85 2.92
C ASP A 62 2.97 -19.21 3.30
N LYS A 63 4.26 -19.29 3.58
CA LYS A 63 4.89 -20.53 4.08
C LYS A 63 4.29 -20.97 5.42
N LEU A 64 4.11 -20.06 6.37
CA LEU A 64 3.47 -20.38 7.66
C LEU A 64 2.03 -20.87 7.49
N LYS A 65 1.30 -20.32 6.52
CA LYS A 65 -0.09 -20.70 6.23
C LYS A 65 -0.22 -21.89 5.29
N LYS A 66 0.89 -22.44 4.79
CA LYS A 66 0.94 -23.51 3.78
C LYS A 66 0.24 -23.12 2.46
N LEU A 67 0.31 -21.85 2.09
CA LEU A 67 -0.26 -21.27 0.88
C LEU A 67 0.81 -20.84 -0.14
N PHE A 68 2.09 -21.03 0.18
CA PHE A 68 3.20 -20.63 -0.69
C PHE A 68 3.25 -21.49 -1.94
N ASP A 69 3.17 -20.84 -3.10
CA ASP A 69 3.31 -21.44 -4.43
C ASP A 69 4.53 -20.80 -5.10
N GLU A 70 5.60 -21.58 -5.24
CA GLU A 70 6.87 -21.11 -5.77
C GLU A 70 6.77 -20.60 -7.22
N ASN A 71 5.93 -21.23 -8.02
CA ASN A 71 5.79 -20.91 -9.45
C ASN A 71 4.92 -19.65 -9.70
N ASN A 72 4.00 -19.36 -8.80
CA ASN A 72 3.03 -18.29 -8.96
C ASN A 72 3.21 -17.14 -7.96
N PHE A 73 4.14 -17.25 -6.99
CA PHE A 73 4.36 -16.20 -6.01
C PHE A 73 4.69 -14.87 -6.69
N LEU A 74 4.14 -13.76 -6.17
CA LEU A 74 4.38 -12.42 -6.70
C LEU A 74 5.88 -12.09 -6.75
N THR A 75 6.27 -11.39 -7.80
CA THR A 75 7.65 -10.93 -8.01
C THR A 75 7.77 -9.43 -7.73
N PHE A 76 9.02 -8.95 -7.60
CA PHE A 76 9.30 -7.52 -7.48
C PHE A 76 8.69 -6.75 -8.65
N ASP A 77 8.89 -7.21 -9.88
CA ASP A 77 8.38 -6.57 -11.09
C ASP A 77 6.85 -6.53 -11.12
N SER A 78 6.19 -7.62 -10.69
CA SER A 78 4.73 -7.66 -10.60
C SER A 78 4.17 -6.62 -9.62
N VAL A 79 4.89 -6.36 -8.53
CA VAL A 79 4.53 -5.33 -7.54
C VAL A 79 4.76 -3.92 -8.11
N ILE A 80 5.91 -3.66 -8.73
CA ILE A 80 6.21 -2.35 -9.37
C ILE A 80 5.19 -2.04 -10.46
N ASN A 81 4.91 -3.00 -11.36
CA ASN A 81 3.92 -2.82 -12.41
C ASN A 81 2.54 -2.50 -11.83
N LYS A 82 2.15 -3.17 -10.75
CA LYS A 82 0.87 -2.89 -10.08
C LYS A 82 0.85 -1.52 -9.39
N MET A 83 1.99 -1.04 -8.86
CA MET A 83 2.11 0.32 -8.31
C MET A 83 1.93 1.40 -9.38
N ILE A 84 2.50 1.19 -10.57
CA ILE A 84 2.34 2.09 -11.72
C ILE A 84 0.89 2.05 -12.21
N GLU A 85 0.34 0.86 -12.44
CA GLU A 85 -1.03 0.66 -12.93
C GLU A 85 -2.08 1.37 -12.05
N CYS A 86 -1.93 1.29 -10.73
CA CYS A 86 -2.87 1.94 -9.80
C CYS A 86 -2.46 3.37 -9.40
N GLU A 87 -1.39 3.91 -9.98
CA GLU A 87 -0.84 5.23 -9.65
C GLU A 87 -0.65 5.42 -8.12
N LEU A 88 -0.17 4.40 -7.43
CA LEU A 88 -0.09 4.37 -5.96
C LEU A 88 -1.39 4.75 -5.23
N LYS A 89 -2.56 4.51 -5.84
CA LYS A 89 -3.87 4.71 -5.21
C LYS A 89 -4.42 3.39 -4.67
N CYS A 90 -4.99 3.45 -3.48
CA CYS A 90 -5.60 2.29 -2.84
C CYS A 90 -6.78 1.75 -3.64
N ARG A 91 -6.80 0.44 -3.91
CA ARG A 91 -7.91 -0.26 -4.60
C ARG A 91 -9.30 0.11 -4.06
N TYR A 92 -9.43 0.31 -2.75
CA TYR A 92 -10.73 0.44 -2.09
C TYR A 92 -11.17 1.88 -1.82
N CYS A 93 -10.28 2.70 -1.28
CA CYS A 93 -10.63 4.07 -0.88
C CYS A 93 -10.06 5.14 -1.80
N LEU A 94 -9.33 4.76 -2.83
CA LEU A 94 -8.70 5.63 -3.85
C LEU A 94 -7.70 6.65 -3.28
N ARG A 95 -7.46 6.65 -1.97
CA ARG A 95 -6.45 7.51 -1.35
C ARG A 95 -5.05 7.09 -1.75
N GLU A 96 -4.17 8.06 -1.79
CA GLU A 96 -2.74 7.91 -2.05
C GLU A 96 -2.09 6.94 -1.05
N MET A 97 -1.16 6.13 -1.54
CA MET A 97 -0.40 5.19 -0.73
C MET A 97 1.08 5.55 -0.71
N ASN A 98 1.70 5.38 0.44
CA ASN A 98 3.11 5.65 0.63
C ASN A 98 3.95 4.38 0.46
N VAL A 99 4.97 4.43 -0.39
CA VAL A 99 5.99 3.39 -0.52
C VAL A 99 7.01 3.52 0.60
N LEU A 100 7.51 4.74 0.79
CA LEU A 100 8.38 5.12 1.91
C LEU A 100 7.58 5.92 2.94
N TYR A 101 7.87 5.71 4.21
CA TYR A 101 7.20 6.36 5.34
C TYR A 101 8.08 6.24 6.59
N ASP A 102 8.01 7.19 7.52
CA ASP A 102 8.81 7.21 8.75
C ASP A 102 8.03 6.82 10.02
N ILE A 103 6.70 6.72 9.94
CA ILE A 103 5.85 6.31 11.06
C ILE A 103 5.68 4.79 11.05
N SER A 104 5.94 4.13 12.17
CA SER A 104 6.00 2.67 12.28
C SER A 104 4.74 1.92 11.82
N ARG A 105 3.57 2.52 11.95
CA ARG A 105 2.27 1.96 11.53
C ARG A 105 1.51 2.95 10.67
N GLU A 106 2.22 3.52 9.69
CA GLU A 106 1.58 4.42 8.73
C GLU A 106 0.41 3.70 8.04
N MET A 107 -0.80 4.22 8.21
CA MET A 107 -2.02 3.59 7.68
C MET A 107 -2.18 3.78 6.18
N SER A 108 -1.55 4.81 5.61
CA SER A 108 -1.49 5.04 4.15
C SER A 108 -0.43 4.21 3.45
N GLN A 109 0.45 3.51 4.18
CA GLN A 109 1.45 2.65 3.54
C GLN A 109 0.80 1.62 2.62
N TRP A 110 1.44 1.36 1.48
CA TRP A 110 1.02 0.32 0.57
C TRP A 110 1.10 -1.08 1.19
N SER A 111 0.21 -1.94 0.79
CA SER A 111 0.22 -3.36 1.17
C SER A 111 -0.35 -4.21 0.06
N VAL A 112 0.09 -5.46 0.00
CA VAL A 112 -0.51 -6.48 -0.88
C VAL A 112 -1.73 -7.06 -0.18
N ASP A 113 -2.87 -6.97 -0.84
CA ASP A 113 -4.14 -7.56 -0.39
C ASP A 113 -4.57 -8.64 -1.38
N ARG A 114 -4.79 -9.86 -0.90
CA ARG A 114 -5.15 -11.01 -1.74
C ARG A 114 -6.61 -10.93 -2.15
N VAL A 115 -6.90 -11.18 -3.43
CA VAL A 115 -8.28 -11.27 -3.93
C VAL A 115 -8.99 -12.45 -3.26
N ASP A 116 -8.42 -13.64 -3.39
CA ASP A 116 -8.85 -14.85 -2.67
C ASP A 116 -7.89 -15.16 -1.50
N ASN A 117 -8.41 -15.12 -0.29
CA ASN A 117 -7.65 -15.41 0.93
C ASN A 117 -7.27 -16.88 1.10
N ASN A 118 -7.84 -17.80 0.33
CA ASN A 118 -7.50 -19.22 0.34
C ASN A 118 -6.24 -19.51 -0.48
N LEU A 119 -5.79 -18.58 -1.30
CA LEU A 119 -4.56 -18.67 -2.07
C LEU A 119 -3.46 -17.81 -1.43
N GLY A 120 -2.20 -18.07 -1.82
CA GLY A 120 -1.07 -17.24 -1.42
C GLY A 120 -1.03 -15.89 -2.13
N HIS A 121 0.03 -15.11 -1.83
CA HIS A 121 0.30 -13.84 -2.51
C HIS A 121 0.86 -14.13 -3.92
N ASN A 122 -0.02 -14.57 -4.82
CA ASN A 122 0.31 -15.04 -6.16
C ASN A 122 0.05 -13.95 -7.21
N ILE A 123 0.80 -14.01 -8.32
CA ILE A 123 0.53 -13.20 -9.51
C ILE A 123 -0.93 -13.44 -9.94
N GLY A 124 -1.69 -12.37 -10.18
CA GLY A 124 -3.11 -12.42 -10.50
C GLY A 124 -4.05 -12.55 -9.29
N ASN A 125 -3.54 -12.85 -8.09
CA ASN A 125 -4.33 -12.96 -6.86
C ASN A 125 -4.11 -11.80 -5.90
N PHE A 126 -3.71 -10.62 -6.36
CA PHE A 126 -3.52 -9.48 -5.46
C PHE A 126 -3.88 -8.13 -6.06
N HIS A 127 -4.28 -7.24 -5.18
CA HIS A 127 -4.38 -5.81 -5.41
C HIS A 127 -3.47 -5.06 -4.43
N LEU A 128 -3.17 -3.81 -4.74
CA LEU A 128 -2.54 -2.91 -3.79
C LEU A 128 -3.60 -2.11 -3.03
N ALA A 129 -3.49 -2.10 -1.73
CA ALA A 129 -4.37 -1.37 -0.82
C ALA A 129 -3.56 -0.68 0.27
N CYS A 130 -4.06 0.44 0.80
CA CYS A 130 -3.46 1.01 1.99
C CYS A 130 -3.64 0.06 3.18
N LEU A 131 -2.72 0.12 4.13
CA LEU A 131 -2.75 -0.75 5.31
C LEU A 131 -4.09 -0.67 6.06
N ASP A 132 -4.67 0.53 6.16
CA ASP A 132 -5.96 0.73 6.82
C ASP A 132 -7.08 -0.08 6.15
N CYS A 133 -7.20 -0.02 4.83
CA CYS A 133 -8.19 -0.79 4.09
C CYS A 133 -7.95 -2.29 4.17
N ASN A 134 -6.70 -2.73 4.02
CA ASN A 134 -6.33 -4.13 4.11
C ASN A 134 -6.70 -4.71 5.49
N LEU A 135 -6.37 -4.02 6.58
CA LEU A 135 -6.75 -4.43 7.93
C LEU A 135 -8.27 -4.43 8.16
N LYS A 136 -9.01 -3.47 7.59
CA LYS A 136 -10.47 -3.38 7.72
C LYS A 136 -11.20 -4.40 6.89
N ARG A 137 -10.64 -4.81 5.75
CA ARG A 137 -11.24 -5.84 4.89
C ARG A 137 -11.32 -7.19 5.58
N ARG A 138 -10.28 -7.62 6.28
CA ARG A 138 -10.20 -8.92 6.97
C ARG A 138 -10.51 -10.10 6.02
N ARG A 139 -11.61 -10.82 6.29
CA ARG A 139 -12.07 -12.00 5.52
C ARG A 139 -13.19 -11.70 4.51
N ARG A 140 -13.60 -10.43 4.38
CA ARG A 140 -14.61 -10.07 3.39
C ARG A 140 -14.07 -10.28 1.98
N THR A 141 -14.93 -10.65 1.04
CA THR A 141 -14.54 -10.74 -0.37
C THR A 141 -14.15 -9.36 -0.89
N ASP A 142 -13.26 -9.32 -1.88
CA ASP A 142 -12.79 -8.09 -2.52
C ASP A 142 -13.98 -7.22 -2.99
N GLU A 143 -14.88 -7.83 -3.76
CA GLU A 143 -16.05 -7.13 -4.33
C GLU A 143 -16.98 -6.52 -3.27
N LYS A 144 -17.32 -7.28 -2.21
CA LYS A 144 -18.19 -6.76 -1.13
C LYS A 144 -17.54 -5.60 -0.38
N PHE A 145 -16.25 -5.69 -0.15
CA PHE A 145 -15.53 -4.61 0.55
C PHE A 145 -15.39 -3.37 -0.34
N LEU A 146 -15.08 -3.54 -1.62
CA LEU A 146 -15.00 -2.48 -2.61
C LEU A 146 -16.34 -1.74 -2.72
N PHE A 147 -17.44 -2.48 -2.88
CA PHE A 147 -18.80 -1.90 -2.94
C PHE A 147 -19.11 -1.05 -1.70
N THR A 148 -18.82 -1.57 -0.51
CA THR A 148 -19.04 -0.82 0.75
C THR A 148 -18.24 0.49 0.78
N LYS A 149 -17.01 0.49 0.26
CA LYS A 149 -16.17 1.69 0.24
C LYS A 149 -16.63 2.71 -0.78
N GLN A 150 -17.06 2.27 -1.97
CA GLN A 150 -17.59 3.15 -3.01
C GLN A 150 -18.88 3.84 -2.57
N LEU A 151 -19.79 3.14 -1.88
CA LEU A 151 -20.99 3.76 -1.31
C LEU A 151 -20.68 4.86 -0.30
N ASN A 152 -19.63 4.68 0.52
CA ASN A 152 -19.22 5.70 1.48
C ASN A 152 -18.63 6.93 0.80
N ILE A 153 -17.86 6.76 -0.28
CA ILE A 153 -17.33 7.87 -1.08
C ILE A 153 -18.48 8.70 -1.68
N ILE A 154 -19.42 8.05 -2.36
CA ILE A 154 -20.58 8.73 -2.96
C ILE A 154 -21.38 9.52 -1.93
N LYS A 155 -21.56 9.00 -0.70
CA LYS A 155 -22.26 9.71 0.37
C LYS A 155 -21.50 10.94 0.86
N GLN A 156 -20.19 10.90 0.92
CA GLN A 156 -19.37 12.06 1.29
C GLN A 156 -19.47 13.15 0.23
N ASP A 157 -19.31 12.82 -1.04
CA ASP A 157 -19.43 13.77 -2.16
C ASP A 157 -20.81 14.45 -2.22
N THR A 158 -21.88 13.74 -1.85
CA THR A 158 -23.24 14.32 -1.79
C THR A 158 -23.45 15.23 -0.59
N GLN A 159 -22.81 15.00 0.54
CA GLN A 159 -22.85 15.90 1.70
C GLN A 159 -22.09 17.19 1.43
N ASP A 160 -20.87 17.10 0.91
CA ASP A 160 -20.07 18.28 0.56
C ASP A 160 -20.75 19.18 -0.48
N THR A 161 -21.59 18.61 -1.37
CA THR A 161 -22.34 19.36 -2.39
C THR A 161 -23.62 20.03 -1.81
N GLN A 162 -24.18 19.52 -0.72
CA GLN A 162 -25.30 20.15 -0.03
C GLN A 162 -24.87 21.33 0.84
N ASP A 163 -23.77 21.20 1.54
CA ASP A 163 -23.22 22.27 2.40
C ASP A 163 -22.80 23.52 1.61
N ILE A 164 -22.53 23.39 0.29
CA ILE A 164 -22.21 24.53 -0.60
C ILE A 164 -23.48 25.23 -1.12
N LYS A 165 -24.64 24.59 -1.10
CA LYS A 165 -25.91 25.18 -1.57
C LYS A 165 -26.66 25.94 -0.51
N ASP A 166 -26.29 25.80 0.74
CA ASP A 166 -26.92 26.44 1.90
C ASP A 166 -26.16 27.69 2.39
N ILE A 167 -25.20 28.21 1.60
CA ILE A 167 -24.50 29.47 1.78
C ILE A 167 -24.99 30.46 0.71
#